data_27adbf7cf56e0a4e84ae7ace698c5d32
#
_entry.id   27adbf7cf56e0a4e84ae7ace698c5d32
#
_cell.length_a   1.000
_cell.length_b   1.000
_cell.length_c   1.000
_cell.angle_alpha   90.00
_cell.angle_beta   90.00
_cell.angle_gamma   90.00
#
_symmetry.space_group_name_H-M   'P 1'
#
loop_
_entity.id
_entity.type
_entity.pdbx_description
1 polymer ?
#
loop_
_entity_poly.entity_id
_entity_poly.type
_entity_poly.pdbx_seq_one_letter_code
_entity_poly.pdbx_strand_id
1 'polypeptide(L)'
;MPDLAPITLILPAYNEADRIAQTIREATAYFAERRLTYEIIVAADGDDGTRELVAEMATTDRALRAIGSVERRGKGHGIRQAVALAGGAIIGFADADNKTPMTEFDKFEPWLRDGYEVVIGSRGLPESRIERAQPLHRRVGARGFGFLMHAVVGLHDIIDTQCGFKFFQRAAALNLFGRQRVDGYMFDVEILYLARQAGYRIAQVPVRWRDDGDSRLRLLSGNVRNLIDLIGIRVANSRRPTPFGGSRGHGGD
;
A
#
# COMPACT_ATOMS: atom_id res chain seq x y z
N MET A 1 15.84 -5.19 22.61
CA MET A 1 15.91 -4.47 21.33
C MET A 1 15.11 -3.20 21.50
N PRO A 2 15.46 -2.04 20.92
CA PRO A 2 14.60 -0.88 21.00
C PRO A 2 13.24 -1.22 20.39
N ASP A 3 12.16 -0.79 21.05
CA ASP A 3 10.79 -1.04 20.59
C ASP A 3 10.62 -0.47 19.17
N LEU A 4 9.90 -1.22 18.32
CA LEU A 4 9.53 -0.69 17.00
C LEU A 4 8.63 0.54 17.20
N ALA A 5 8.87 1.55 16.37
CA ALA A 5 8.06 2.76 16.41
C ALA A 5 6.56 2.44 16.15
N PRO A 6 5.61 3.23 16.68
CA PRO A 6 4.18 3.00 16.50
C PRO A 6 3.78 2.87 15.03
N ILE A 7 2.88 1.93 14.73
CA ILE A 7 2.46 1.58 13.37
C ILE A 7 1.02 2.04 13.13
N THR A 8 0.77 2.69 12.00
CA THR A 8 -0.57 2.83 11.44
C THR A 8 -0.75 1.82 10.32
N LEU A 9 -1.72 0.91 10.47
CA LEU A 9 -2.17 0.02 9.41
C LEU A 9 -3.43 0.58 8.76
N ILE A 10 -3.41 0.80 7.46
CA ILE A 10 -4.55 1.25 6.68
C ILE A 10 -5.12 0.05 5.91
N LEU A 11 -6.43 -0.18 6.04
CA LEU A 11 -7.17 -1.22 5.33
C LEU A 11 -8.17 -0.56 4.37
N PRO A 12 -7.84 -0.40 3.07
CA PRO A 12 -8.80 0.09 2.10
C PRO A 12 -9.85 -0.98 1.80
N ALA A 13 -11.11 -0.67 1.99
CA ALA A 13 -12.24 -1.59 1.80
C ALA A 13 -13.30 -1.00 0.85
N TYR A 14 -13.87 -1.84 0.01
CA TYR A 14 -15.04 -1.53 -0.80
C TYR A 14 -15.99 -2.71 -0.80
N ASN A 15 -17.07 -2.61 -0.03
CA ASN A 15 -18.04 -3.70 0.16
C ASN A 15 -17.36 -5.00 0.62
N GLU A 16 -16.74 -4.95 1.81
CA GLU A 16 -15.98 -6.06 2.43
C GLU A 16 -16.56 -6.48 3.78
N ALA A 17 -17.86 -6.25 4.03
CA ALA A 17 -18.52 -6.57 5.30
C ALA A 17 -18.27 -8.02 5.77
N ASP A 18 -18.26 -8.97 4.83
CA ASP A 18 -18.06 -10.40 5.12
C ASP A 18 -16.65 -10.75 5.60
N ARG A 19 -15.64 -9.92 5.30
CA ARG A 19 -14.22 -10.26 5.49
C ARG A 19 -13.48 -9.32 6.43
N ILE A 20 -13.89 -8.05 6.46
CA ILE A 20 -13.13 -7.00 7.16
C ILE A 20 -12.92 -7.30 8.64
N ALA A 21 -13.92 -7.83 9.33
CA ALA A 21 -13.81 -8.16 10.75
C ALA A 21 -12.76 -9.24 11.04
N GLN A 22 -12.60 -10.21 10.14
CA GLN A 22 -11.54 -11.22 10.26
C GLN A 22 -10.17 -10.59 10.04
N THR A 23 -10.01 -9.78 9.01
CA THR A 23 -8.75 -9.10 8.69
C THR A 23 -8.29 -8.21 9.85
N ILE A 24 -9.22 -7.46 10.47
CA ILE A 24 -8.94 -6.63 11.65
C ILE A 24 -8.49 -7.52 12.81
N ARG A 25 -9.22 -8.60 13.13
CA ARG A 25 -8.86 -9.50 14.23
C ARG A 25 -7.47 -10.13 14.04
N GLU A 26 -7.15 -10.58 12.84
CA GLU A 26 -5.83 -11.17 12.53
C GLU A 26 -4.70 -10.14 12.67
N ALA A 27 -4.92 -8.90 12.19
CA ALA A 27 -3.95 -7.83 12.36
C ALA A 27 -3.76 -7.44 13.83
N THR A 28 -4.86 -7.28 14.58
CA THR A 28 -4.83 -6.98 16.02
C THR A 28 -4.12 -8.07 16.82
N ALA A 29 -4.41 -9.36 16.54
CA ALA A 29 -3.75 -10.49 17.19
C ALA A 29 -2.24 -10.47 16.94
N TYR A 30 -1.83 -10.23 15.69
CA TYR A 30 -0.41 -10.10 15.32
C TYR A 30 0.29 -8.98 16.10
N PHE A 31 -0.29 -7.79 16.15
CA PHE A 31 0.29 -6.66 16.88
C PHE A 31 0.38 -6.92 18.38
N ALA A 32 -0.66 -7.54 18.96
CA ALA A 32 -0.70 -7.90 20.38
C ALA A 32 0.37 -8.95 20.74
N GLU A 33 0.51 -10.01 19.93
CA GLU A 33 1.53 -11.05 20.11
C GLU A 33 2.95 -10.46 20.07
N ARG A 34 3.18 -9.52 19.15
CA ARG A 34 4.48 -8.84 18.98
C ARG A 34 4.68 -7.66 19.95
N ARG A 35 3.67 -7.33 20.77
CA ARG A 35 3.67 -6.18 21.69
C ARG A 35 3.97 -4.85 21.00
N LEU A 36 3.47 -4.68 19.77
CA LEU A 36 3.66 -3.48 18.98
C LEU A 36 2.56 -2.46 19.30
N THR A 37 2.94 -1.20 19.42
CA THR A 37 1.97 -0.09 19.48
C THR A 37 1.43 0.16 18.07
N TYR A 38 0.10 0.19 17.93
CA TYR A 38 -0.55 0.30 16.63
C TYR A 38 -1.84 1.11 16.68
N GLU A 39 -2.27 1.55 15.51
CA GLU A 39 -3.64 1.92 15.19
C GLU A 39 -4.03 1.31 13.84
N ILE A 40 -5.32 1.06 13.63
CA ILE A 40 -5.87 0.56 12.38
C ILE A 40 -6.90 1.57 11.87
N ILE A 41 -6.73 2.04 10.63
CA ILE A 41 -7.68 2.92 9.96
C ILE A 41 -8.27 2.17 8.78
N VAL A 42 -9.57 1.86 8.84
CA VAL A 42 -10.29 1.23 7.73
C VAL A 42 -10.90 2.33 6.87
N ALA A 43 -10.42 2.43 5.62
CA ALA A 43 -10.96 3.35 4.63
C ALA A 43 -12.02 2.61 3.79
N ALA A 44 -13.29 2.67 4.27
CA ALA A 44 -14.40 1.88 3.74
C ALA A 44 -15.36 2.74 2.93
N ASP A 45 -15.28 2.60 1.59
CA ASP A 45 -16.31 3.09 0.68
C ASP A 45 -17.36 2.00 0.42
N GLY A 46 -18.60 2.41 0.12
CA GLY A 46 -19.70 1.49 -0.20
C GLY A 46 -20.85 1.55 0.81
N ASP A 47 -21.84 0.69 0.59
CA ASP A 47 -23.14 0.68 1.26
C ASP A 47 -23.57 -0.69 1.82
N ASP A 48 -22.62 -1.64 1.90
CA ASP A 48 -22.86 -3.01 2.38
C ASP A 48 -22.79 -3.16 3.92
N GLY A 49 -22.61 -2.06 4.67
CA GLY A 49 -22.47 -2.09 6.12
C GLY A 49 -21.01 -2.26 6.62
N THR A 50 -20.01 -2.33 5.75
CA THR A 50 -18.59 -2.46 6.14
C THR A 50 -18.17 -1.38 7.13
N ARG A 51 -18.50 -0.12 6.83
CA ARG A 51 -18.09 1.04 7.65
C ARG A 51 -18.79 1.04 9.02
N GLU A 52 -20.07 0.73 9.04
CA GLU A 52 -20.90 0.61 10.23
C GLU A 52 -20.40 -0.49 11.16
N LEU A 53 -20.06 -1.66 10.59
CA LEU A 53 -19.47 -2.78 11.33
C LEU A 53 -18.13 -2.38 11.98
N VAL A 54 -17.25 -1.70 11.23
CA VAL A 54 -15.97 -1.23 11.79
C VAL A 54 -16.17 -0.16 12.84
N ALA A 55 -17.13 0.74 12.67
CA ALA A 55 -17.46 1.76 13.67
C ALA A 55 -17.99 1.12 14.97
N GLU A 56 -18.79 0.06 14.89
CA GLU A 56 -19.23 -0.72 16.04
C GLU A 56 -18.02 -1.37 16.75
N MET A 57 -17.13 -2.03 16.02
CA MET A 57 -15.90 -2.61 16.60
C MET A 57 -15.05 -1.55 17.31
N ALA A 58 -14.96 -0.34 16.75
CA ALA A 58 -14.20 0.77 17.32
C ALA A 58 -14.77 1.28 18.65
N THR A 59 -16.00 0.93 19.03
CA THR A 59 -16.55 1.28 20.36
C THR A 59 -15.82 0.55 21.49
N THR A 60 -15.30 -0.64 21.20
CA THR A 60 -14.57 -1.50 22.16
C THR A 60 -13.05 -1.46 21.97
N ASP A 61 -12.57 -1.09 20.78
CA ASP A 61 -11.14 -0.97 20.46
C ASP A 61 -10.80 0.45 20.01
N ARG A 62 -10.17 1.22 20.89
CA ARG A 62 -9.77 2.61 20.61
C ARG A 62 -8.64 2.74 19.58
N ALA A 63 -7.94 1.67 19.27
CA ALA A 63 -6.92 1.64 18.23
C ALA A 63 -7.54 1.53 16.82
N LEU A 64 -8.86 1.27 16.71
CA LEU A 64 -9.56 1.10 15.46
C LEU A 64 -10.35 2.36 15.09
N ARG A 65 -10.34 2.72 13.81
CA ARG A 65 -11.11 3.85 13.25
C ARG A 65 -11.66 3.50 11.88
N ALA A 66 -12.92 3.89 11.62
CA ALA A 66 -13.53 3.83 10.29
C ALA A 66 -13.58 5.23 9.66
N ILE A 67 -13.26 5.31 8.38
CA ILE A 67 -13.46 6.48 7.51
C ILE A 67 -14.03 6.02 6.17
N GLY A 68 -14.48 6.94 5.34
CA GLY A 68 -15.00 6.65 4.00
C GLY A 68 -16.38 7.17 3.75
N SER A 69 -17.00 6.77 2.64
CA SER A 69 -18.30 7.26 2.21
C SER A 69 -19.12 6.17 1.50
N VAL A 70 -20.42 6.43 1.31
CA VAL A 70 -21.28 5.57 0.49
C VAL A 70 -20.80 5.53 -0.95
N GLU A 71 -20.35 6.68 -1.46
CA GLU A 71 -19.81 6.77 -2.81
C GLU A 71 -18.44 6.12 -2.92
N ARG A 72 -18.23 5.32 -3.96
CA ARG A 72 -16.93 4.75 -4.29
C ARG A 72 -15.99 5.82 -4.84
N ARG A 73 -15.09 6.33 -4.02
CA ARG A 73 -14.11 7.34 -4.41
C ARG A 73 -12.81 6.75 -4.95
N GLY A 74 -12.51 5.52 -4.60
CA GLY A 74 -11.35 4.79 -5.10
C GLY A 74 -10.32 4.45 -4.02
N LYS A 75 -9.57 3.36 -4.26
CA LYS A 75 -8.61 2.82 -3.29
C LYS A 75 -7.54 3.86 -2.90
N GLY A 76 -6.96 4.54 -3.89
CA GLY A 76 -5.94 5.57 -3.66
C GLY A 76 -6.49 6.76 -2.86
N HIS A 77 -7.73 7.17 -3.12
CA HIS A 77 -8.39 8.22 -2.36
C HIS A 77 -8.51 7.86 -0.88
N GLY A 78 -9.06 6.67 -0.58
CA GLY A 78 -9.24 6.20 0.79
C GLY A 78 -7.92 6.12 1.56
N ILE A 79 -6.87 5.56 0.94
CA ILE A 79 -5.54 5.48 1.55
C ILE A 79 -4.96 6.87 1.81
N ARG A 80 -5.06 7.80 0.85
CA ARG A 80 -4.57 9.18 1.03
C ARG A 80 -5.25 9.88 2.20
N GLN A 81 -6.57 9.72 2.35
CA GLN A 81 -7.32 10.27 3.50
C GLN A 81 -6.83 9.64 4.81
N ALA A 82 -6.64 8.32 4.85
CA ALA A 82 -6.18 7.62 6.04
C ALA A 82 -4.75 8.04 6.43
N VAL A 83 -3.83 8.20 5.46
CA VAL A 83 -2.47 8.68 5.71
C VAL A 83 -2.46 10.07 6.36
N ALA A 84 -3.35 10.96 5.94
CA ALA A 84 -3.47 12.30 6.54
C ALA A 84 -3.91 12.26 8.02
N LEU A 85 -4.60 11.20 8.44
CA LEU A 85 -5.08 10.99 9.81
C LEU A 85 -4.15 10.10 10.65
N ALA A 86 -3.18 9.44 10.02
CA ALA A 86 -2.30 8.47 10.65
C ALA A 86 -1.39 9.11 11.70
N GLY A 87 -1.29 8.49 12.88
CA GLY A 87 -0.45 8.91 14.01
C GLY A 87 0.87 8.15 14.12
N GLY A 88 0.98 6.97 13.50
CA GLY A 88 2.14 6.10 13.58
C GLY A 88 3.40 6.68 12.97
N ALA A 89 4.56 6.28 13.47
CA ALA A 89 5.86 6.61 12.87
C ALA A 89 6.15 5.75 11.63
N ILE A 90 5.53 4.59 11.55
CA ILE A 90 5.46 3.74 10.36
C ILE A 90 4.01 3.73 9.89
N ILE A 91 3.76 4.04 8.63
CA ILE A 91 2.43 4.04 8.03
C ILE A 91 2.42 3.03 6.89
N GLY A 92 1.53 2.06 6.97
CA GLY A 92 1.41 1.04 5.93
C GLY A 92 -0.04 0.76 5.56
N PHE A 93 -0.22 0.08 4.44
CA PHE A 93 -1.53 -0.44 4.05
C PHE A 93 -1.44 -1.91 3.65
N ALA A 94 -2.52 -2.61 3.91
CA ALA A 94 -2.74 -3.98 3.48
C ALA A 94 -4.13 -4.11 2.85
N ASP A 95 -4.29 -5.01 1.87
CA ASP A 95 -5.60 -5.27 1.27
C ASP A 95 -6.57 -5.85 2.30
N ALA A 96 -7.82 -5.38 2.30
CA ALA A 96 -8.86 -5.80 3.24
C ALA A 96 -9.24 -7.29 3.14
N ASP A 97 -8.90 -7.95 2.02
CA ASP A 97 -9.14 -9.37 1.77
C ASP A 97 -8.07 -10.30 2.38
N ASN A 98 -7.07 -9.73 3.07
CA ASN A 98 -6.00 -10.44 3.79
C ASN A 98 -5.23 -11.48 2.95
N LYS A 99 -5.08 -11.25 1.66
CA LYS A 99 -4.29 -12.14 0.79
C LYS A 99 -2.81 -12.17 1.14
N THR A 100 -2.29 -11.08 1.68
CA THR A 100 -0.97 -11.02 2.30
C THR A 100 -1.16 -10.90 3.82
N PRO A 101 -0.94 -11.96 4.59
CA PRO A 101 -1.19 -11.94 6.04
C PRO A 101 -0.24 -10.99 6.77
N MET A 102 -0.70 -10.42 7.88
CA MET A 102 0.07 -9.43 8.65
C MET A 102 1.41 -9.98 9.16
N THR A 103 1.55 -11.29 9.34
CA THR A 103 2.81 -11.96 9.70
C THR A 103 3.95 -11.72 8.69
N GLU A 104 3.64 -11.36 7.46
CA GLU A 104 4.66 -10.99 6.47
C GLU A 104 5.41 -9.70 6.84
N PHE A 105 4.85 -8.89 7.74
CA PHE A 105 5.50 -7.67 8.25
C PHE A 105 6.83 -7.97 8.97
N ASP A 106 7.03 -9.16 9.53
CA ASP A 106 8.30 -9.56 10.12
C ASP A 106 9.49 -9.44 9.16
N LYS A 107 9.24 -9.60 7.86
CA LYS A 107 10.26 -9.44 6.80
C LYS A 107 10.50 -7.99 6.42
N PHE A 108 9.56 -7.10 6.72
CA PHE A 108 9.63 -5.67 6.42
C PHE A 108 10.35 -4.88 7.52
N GLU A 109 10.16 -5.31 8.76
CA GLU A 109 10.71 -4.65 9.94
C GLU A 109 12.21 -4.37 9.85
N PRO A 110 13.10 -5.32 9.43
CA PRO A 110 14.53 -5.06 9.32
C PRO A 110 14.88 -3.91 8.37
N TRP A 111 14.19 -3.80 7.23
CA TRP A 111 14.39 -2.73 6.25
C TRP A 111 13.96 -1.37 6.79
N LEU A 112 12.81 -1.34 7.48
CA LEU A 112 12.31 -0.12 8.12
C LEU A 112 13.27 0.35 9.23
N ARG A 113 13.83 -0.58 10.02
CA ARG A 113 14.85 -0.28 11.04
C ARG A 113 16.17 0.21 10.44
N ASP A 114 16.55 -0.31 9.27
CA ASP A 114 17.72 0.16 8.51
C ASP A 114 17.47 1.51 7.80
N GLY A 115 16.30 2.12 8.04
CA GLY A 115 15.96 3.46 7.58
C GLY A 115 15.53 3.52 6.12
N TYR A 116 15.12 2.42 5.49
CA TYR A 116 14.43 2.48 4.20
C TYR A 116 13.13 3.25 4.35
N GLU A 117 12.93 4.24 3.50
CA GLU A 117 11.76 5.10 3.55
C GLU A 117 10.50 4.40 3.01
N VAL A 118 10.67 3.42 2.11
CA VAL A 118 9.60 2.66 1.47
C VAL A 118 9.95 1.18 1.43
N VAL A 119 9.08 0.33 1.94
CA VAL A 119 9.22 -1.13 1.89
C VAL A 119 7.96 -1.72 1.29
N ILE A 120 8.10 -2.46 0.20
CA ILE A 120 6.97 -3.01 -0.56
C ILE A 120 7.03 -4.53 -0.65
N GLY A 121 5.87 -5.16 -0.56
CA GLY A 121 5.72 -6.56 -0.88
C GLY A 121 5.85 -6.81 -2.38
N SER A 122 6.45 -7.92 -2.75
CA SER A 122 6.53 -8.36 -4.13
C SER A 122 6.10 -9.82 -4.24
N ARG A 123 5.21 -10.09 -5.19
CA ARG A 123 4.76 -11.45 -5.56
C ARG A 123 5.62 -12.05 -6.67
N GLY A 124 6.45 -11.22 -7.30
CA GLY A 124 7.28 -11.59 -8.44
C GLY A 124 8.73 -11.96 -8.09
N LEU A 125 9.16 -11.81 -6.84
CA LEU A 125 10.48 -12.24 -6.40
C LEU A 125 10.57 -13.77 -6.32
N PRO A 126 11.75 -14.38 -6.54
CA PRO A 126 11.92 -15.84 -6.54
C PRO A 126 11.47 -16.51 -5.25
N GLU A 127 11.67 -15.86 -4.10
CA GLU A 127 11.34 -16.36 -2.77
C GLU A 127 9.88 -16.15 -2.38
N SER A 128 9.10 -15.48 -3.23
CA SER A 128 7.67 -15.25 -2.99
C SER A 128 6.89 -16.56 -3.13
N ARG A 129 5.92 -16.76 -2.24
CA ARG A 129 5.08 -17.97 -2.23
C ARG A 129 3.66 -17.61 -2.62
N ILE A 130 3.22 -18.08 -3.80
CA ILE A 130 1.83 -17.97 -4.26
C ILE A 130 1.15 -19.29 -3.93
N GLU A 131 0.27 -19.29 -2.93
CA GLU A 131 -0.36 -20.53 -2.41
C GLU A 131 -1.32 -21.19 -3.43
N ARG A 132 -1.87 -20.42 -4.38
CA ARG A 132 -2.73 -20.93 -5.43
C ARG A 132 -2.34 -20.33 -6.78
N ALA A 133 -2.01 -21.18 -7.72
CA ALA A 133 -1.56 -20.72 -9.04
C ALA A 133 -2.70 -20.03 -9.82
N GLN A 134 -2.42 -18.82 -10.28
CA GLN A 134 -3.36 -18.12 -11.17
C GLN A 134 -3.46 -18.80 -12.54
N PRO A 135 -4.65 -18.77 -13.19
CA PRO A 135 -4.83 -19.23 -14.56
C PRO A 135 -3.82 -18.56 -15.52
N LEU A 136 -3.33 -19.34 -16.49
CA LEU A 136 -2.25 -18.90 -17.41
C LEU A 136 -2.57 -17.58 -18.12
N HIS A 137 -3.83 -17.39 -18.58
CA HIS A 137 -4.25 -16.16 -19.26
C HIS A 137 -4.15 -14.91 -18.36
N ARG A 138 -4.40 -15.02 -17.03
CA ARG A 138 -4.22 -13.93 -16.08
C ARG A 138 -2.74 -13.61 -15.89
N ARG A 139 -1.88 -14.63 -15.84
CA ARG A 139 -0.42 -14.44 -15.72
C ARG A 139 0.16 -13.73 -16.93
N VAL A 140 -0.27 -14.10 -18.14
CA VAL A 140 0.18 -13.44 -19.38
C VAL A 140 -0.31 -12.00 -19.44
N GLY A 141 -1.58 -11.74 -19.11
CA GLY A 141 -2.14 -10.38 -19.05
C GLY A 141 -1.44 -9.49 -18.04
N ALA A 142 -1.15 -10.03 -16.83
CA ALA A 142 -0.43 -9.30 -15.80
C ALA A 142 1.03 -8.95 -16.22
N ARG A 143 1.73 -9.87 -16.91
CA ARG A 143 3.08 -9.61 -17.44
C ARG A 143 3.07 -8.53 -18.51
N GLY A 144 2.12 -8.61 -19.46
CA GLY A 144 1.98 -7.60 -20.53
C GLY A 144 1.69 -6.21 -19.96
N PHE A 145 0.80 -6.12 -18.98
CA PHE A 145 0.49 -4.86 -18.31
C PHE A 145 1.68 -4.34 -17.48
N GLY A 146 2.39 -5.24 -16.78
CA GLY A 146 3.63 -4.89 -16.07
C GLY A 146 4.69 -4.30 -17.00
N PHE A 147 4.92 -4.93 -18.15
CA PHE A 147 5.84 -4.41 -19.16
C PHE A 147 5.44 -3.00 -19.65
N LEU A 148 4.15 -2.79 -19.95
CA LEU A 148 3.64 -1.49 -20.35
C LEU A 148 3.85 -0.42 -19.27
N MET A 149 3.58 -0.76 -17.99
CA MET A 149 3.83 0.14 -16.86
C MET A 149 5.30 0.53 -16.77
N HIS A 150 6.20 -0.45 -16.85
CA HIS A 150 7.65 -0.20 -16.82
C HIS A 150 8.10 0.70 -17.97
N ALA A 151 7.59 0.46 -19.18
CA ALA A 151 7.94 1.26 -20.35
C ALA A 151 7.44 2.71 -20.23
N VAL A 152 6.21 2.92 -19.72
CA VAL A 152 5.60 4.25 -19.60
C VAL A 152 6.17 5.04 -18.42
N VAL A 153 6.30 4.39 -17.24
CA VAL A 153 6.63 5.09 -15.98
C VAL A 153 8.11 5.03 -15.65
N GLY A 154 8.86 4.06 -16.19
CA GLY A 154 10.31 3.96 -16.00
C GLY A 154 10.71 3.31 -14.66
N LEU A 155 9.84 2.52 -14.03
CA LEU A 155 10.11 1.79 -12.78
C LEU A 155 10.69 0.39 -13.07
N HIS A 156 11.76 0.29 -13.87
CA HIS A 156 12.29 -0.98 -14.37
C HIS A 156 12.87 -1.89 -13.29
N ASP A 157 13.27 -1.35 -12.18
CA ASP A 157 13.85 -2.07 -11.03
C ASP A 157 12.80 -2.52 -10.00
N ILE A 158 11.54 -2.15 -10.15
CA ILE A 158 10.45 -2.58 -9.27
C ILE A 158 9.67 -3.70 -9.94
N ILE A 159 9.77 -4.91 -9.38
CA ILE A 159 9.20 -6.13 -9.97
C ILE A 159 7.67 -6.16 -9.82
N ASP A 160 7.14 -5.74 -8.67
CA ASP A 160 5.70 -5.74 -8.38
C ASP A 160 5.27 -4.40 -7.80
N THR A 161 4.70 -3.54 -8.64
CA THR A 161 4.22 -2.23 -8.21
C THR A 161 2.85 -2.29 -7.52
N GLN A 162 2.08 -3.37 -7.68
CA GLN A 162 0.67 -3.45 -7.29
C GLN A 162 0.38 -4.43 -6.14
N CYS A 163 1.41 -4.94 -5.45
CA CYS A 163 1.18 -5.69 -4.21
C CYS A 163 0.57 -4.76 -3.16
N GLY A 164 -0.61 -5.10 -2.66
CA GLY A 164 -1.33 -4.31 -1.66
C GLY A 164 -0.80 -4.48 -0.24
N PHE A 165 0.53 -4.57 -0.07
CA PHE A 165 1.19 -4.67 1.23
C PHE A 165 2.45 -3.80 1.19
N LYS A 166 2.35 -2.56 1.68
CA LYS A 166 3.42 -1.56 1.61
C LYS A 166 3.49 -0.76 2.91
N PHE A 167 4.72 -0.46 3.34
CA PHE A 167 4.99 0.31 4.55
C PHE A 167 5.99 1.42 4.26
N PHE A 168 5.82 2.53 4.95
CA PHE A 168 6.55 3.76 4.74
C PHE A 168 6.98 4.36 6.09
N GLN A 169 8.13 4.99 6.13
CA GLN A 169 8.41 5.94 7.20
C GLN A 169 7.41 7.09 7.13
N ARG A 170 6.95 7.60 8.28
CA ARG A 170 5.93 8.66 8.35
C ARG A 170 6.21 9.85 7.44
N ALA A 171 7.43 10.37 7.48
CA ALA A 171 7.80 11.54 6.66
C ALA A 171 7.66 11.25 5.15
N ALA A 172 8.06 10.05 4.71
CA ALA A 172 7.89 9.62 3.34
C ALA A 172 6.42 9.45 2.98
N ALA A 173 5.61 8.80 3.83
CA ALA A 173 4.18 8.64 3.60
C ALA A 173 3.49 10.00 3.41
N LEU A 174 3.68 10.92 4.35
CA LEU A 174 3.03 12.25 4.27
C LEU A 174 3.46 13.03 3.01
N ASN A 175 4.74 12.98 2.64
CA ASN A 175 5.22 13.62 1.42
C ASN A 175 4.61 12.98 0.16
N LEU A 176 4.64 11.65 0.06
CA LEU A 176 4.21 10.94 -1.15
C LEU A 176 2.70 11.05 -1.34
N PHE A 177 1.92 10.72 -0.32
CA PHE A 177 0.45 10.75 -0.39
C PHE A 177 -0.09 12.18 -0.43
N GLY A 178 0.61 13.17 0.14
CA GLY A 178 0.27 14.59 -0.02
C GLY A 178 0.42 15.10 -1.46
N ARG A 179 1.23 14.43 -2.29
CA ARG A 179 1.44 14.74 -3.72
C ARG A 179 0.61 13.87 -4.65
N GLN A 180 0.01 12.79 -4.14
CA GLN A 180 -0.80 11.85 -4.91
C GLN A 180 -1.99 12.53 -5.58
N ARG A 181 -2.26 12.16 -6.84
CA ARG A 181 -3.37 12.65 -7.66
C ARG A 181 -4.31 11.55 -8.13
N VAL A 182 -3.80 10.33 -8.25
CA VAL A 182 -4.57 9.20 -8.73
C VAL A 182 -5.40 8.61 -7.59
N ASP A 183 -6.71 8.65 -7.72
CA ASP A 183 -7.65 8.11 -6.73
C ASP A 183 -7.94 6.62 -6.93
N GLY A 184 -7.72 6.11 -8.15
CA GLY A 184 -7.96 4.71 -8.54
C GLY A 184 -6.82 3.77 -8.21
N TYR A 185 -6.80 2.61 -8.86
CA TYR A 185 -5.81 1.54 -8.62
C TYR A 185 -4.38 1.90 -9.03
N MET A 186 -4.19 2.88 -9.94
CA MET A 186 -2.85 3.28 -10.37
C MET A 186 -2.12 4.18 -9.36
N PHE A 187 -2.73 4.51 -8.22
CA PHE A 187 -2.08 5.24 -7.14
C PHE A 187 -0.80 4.52 -6.65
N ASP A 188 -0.80 3.18 -6.62
CA ASP A 188 0.36 2.37 -6.24
C ASP A 188 1.59 2.69 -7.11
N VAL A 189 1.37 2.80 -8.42
CA VAL A 189 2.42 3.17 -9.39
C VAL A 189 2.86 4.60 -9.18
N GLU A 190 1.89 5.52 -8.97
CA GLU A 190 2.19 6.93 -8.72
C GLU A 190 3.06 7.12 -7.47
N ILE A 191 2.72 6.47 -6.36
CA ILE A 191 3.47 6.57 -5.10
C ILE A 191 4.91 6.09 -5.28
N LEU A 192 5.14 4.98 -5.98
CA LEU A 192 6.48 4.46 -6.24
C LEU A 192 7.27 5.36 -7.19
N TYR A 193 6.61 5.93 -8.19
CA TYR A 193 7.22 6.92 -9.08
C TYR A 193 7.64 8.18 -8.31
N LEU A 194 6.77 8.71 -7.45
CA LEU A 194 7.08 9.85 -6.59
C LEU A 194 8.20 9.54 -5.59
N ALA A 195 8.25 8.31 -5.03
CA ALA A 195 9.31 7.87 -4.15
C ALA A 195 10.68 7.87 -4.84
N ARG A 196 10.73 7.37 -6.08
CA ARG A 196 11.94 7.41 -6.92
C ARG A 196 12.38 8.84 -7.22
N GLN A 197 11.44 9.71 -7.58
CA GLN A 197 11.75 11.13 -7.80
C GLN A 197 12.26 11.83 -6.54
N ALA A 198 11.78 11.44 -5.37
CA ALA A 198 12.22 11.99 -4.09
C ALA A 198 13.57 11.41 -3.63
N GLY A 199 14.14 10.43 -4.34
CA GLY A 199 15.39 9.78 -3.97
C GLY A 199 15.28 8.83 -2.76
N TYR A 200 14.06 8.38 -2.42
CA TYR A 200 13.85 7.45 -1.32
C TYR A 200 14.37 6.05 -1.64
N ARG A 201 14.94 5.38 -0.64
CA ARG A 201 15.34 3.98 -0.74
C ARG A 201 14.09 3.10 -0.69
N ILE A 202 13.93 2.24 -1.70
CA ILE A 202 12.80 1.32 -1.81
C ILE A 202 13.32 -0.10 -1.67
N ALA A 203 12.87 -0.84 -0.65
CA ALA A 203 13.13 -2.27 -0.50
C ALA A 203 11.94 -3.07 -1.05
N GLN A 204 12.23 -4.16 -1.76
CA GLN A 204 11.25 -5.13 -2.23
C GLN A 204 11.40 -6.41 -1.42
N VAL A 205 10.31 -6.87 -0.81
CA VAL A 205 10.31 -8.01 0.11
C VAL A 205 9.44 -9.12 -0.46
N PRO A 206 9.93 -10.35 -0.57
CA PRO A 206 9.15 -11.49 -1.03
C PRO A 206 8.05 -11.82 -0.02
N VAL A 207 6.81 -11.92 -0.49
CA VAL A 207 5.65 -12.18 0.37
C VAL A 207 4.98 -13.50 0.02
N ARG A 208 4.32 -14.09 1.03
CA ARG A 208 3.31 -15.12 0.84
C ARG A 208 2.00 -14.45 0.43
N TRP A 209 1.39 -14.95 -0.62
CA TRP A 209 0.16 -14.41 -1.16
C TRP A 209 -0.85 -15.51 -1.46
N ARG A 210 -2.07 -15.37 -0.94
CA ARG A 210 -3.18 -16.31 -1.12
C ARG A 210 -4.08 -15.81 -2.25
N ASP A 211 -4.30 -16.63 -3.27
CA ASP A 211 -5.31 -16.33 -4.30
C ASP A 211 -6.58 -17.13 -4.02
N ASP A 212 -7.59 -16.48 -3.48
CA ASP A 212 -8.91 -17.09 -3.23
C ASP A 212 -9.74 -17.23 -4.52
N GLY A 213 -9.19 -16.85 -5.66
CA GLY A 213 -9.88 -16.88 -6.95
C GLY A 213 -10.87 -15.72 -7.16
N ASP A 214 -11.17 -14.97 -6.11
CA ASP A 214 -12.15 -13.88 -6.10
C ASP A 214 -11.48 -12.53 -6.39
N SER A 215 -10.92 -12.38 -7.58
CA SER A 215 -10.33 -11.13 -8.01
C SER A 215 -11.42 -10.21 -8.57
N ARG A 216 -11.84 -9.21 -7.77
CA ARG A 216 -12.77 -8.15 -8.22
C ARG A 216 -12.16 -7.19 -9.24
N LEU A 217 -10.90 -7.39 -9.63
CA LEU A 217 -10.24 -6.70 -10.75
C LEU A 217 -10.86 -7.17 -12.06
N ARG A 218 -11.84 -6.43 -12.58
CA ARG A 218 -12.28 -6.51 -13.97
C ARG A 218 -11.18 -5.93 -14.85
N LEU A 219 -10.26 -6.81 -15.30
CA LEU A 219 -9.10 -6.45 -16.12
C LEU A 219 -9.47 -5.71 -17.42
N LEU A 220 -10.69 -5.84 -17.91
CA LEU A 220 -11.10 -5.32 -19.22
C LEU A 220 -11.73 -3.92 -19.16
N SER A 221 -12.46 -3.55 -18.11
CA SER A 221 -13.13 -2.24 -18.04
C SER A 221 -12.26 -1.12 -17.44
N GLY A 222 -11.14 -1.49 -16.78
CA GLY A 222 -10.20 -0.55 -16.18
C GLY A 222 -9.04 -0.12 -17.09
N ASN A 223 -8.81 -0.80 -18.23
CA ASN A 223 -7.57 -0.63 -19.00
C ASN A 223 -7.37 0.75 -19.59
N VAL A 224 -8.42 1.40 -20.14
CA VAL A 224 -8.28 2.74 -20.73
C VAL A 224 -8.05 3.80 -19.65
N ARG A 225 -8.80 3.74 -18.54
CA ARG A 225 -8.61 4.67 -17.42
C ARG A 225 -7.24 4.50 -16.78
N ASN A 226 -6.83 3.26 -16.56
CA ASN A 226 -5.50 2.95 -16.01
C ASN A 226 -4.37 3.45 -16.93
N LEU A 227 -4.54 3.36 -18.26
CA LEU A 227 -3.57 3.89 -19.21
C LEU A 227 -3.51 5.42 -19.17
N ILE A 228 -4.66 6.08 -19.09
CA ILE A 228 -4.75 7.55 -18.93
C ILE A 228 -4.05 7.96 -17.64
N ASP A 229 -4.31 7.27 -16.53
CA ASP A 229 -3.67 7.52 -15.25
C ASP A 229 -2.15 7.36 -15.34
N LEU A 230 -1.64 6.30 -16.01
CA LEU A 230 -0.19 6.09 -16.21
C LEU A 230 0.47 7.21 -17.01
N ILE A 231 -0.15 7.64 -18.11
CA ILE A 231 0.34 8.78 -18.90
C ILE A 231 0.28 10.05 -18.06
N GLY A 232 -0.81 10.26 -17.31
CA GLY A 232 -0.99 11.38 -16.40
C GLY A 232 0.12 11.46 -15.34
N ILE A 233 0.49 10.32 -14.73
CA ILE A 233 1.59 10.22 -13.77
C ILE A 233 2.89 10.73 -14.39
N ARG A 234 3.23 10.28 -15.59
CA ARG A 234 4.45 10.70 -16.30
C ARG A 234 4.46 12.18 -16.63
N VAL A 235 3.38 12.68 -17.26
CA VAL A 235 3.27 14.06 -17.73
C VAL A 235 3.22 15.05 -16.57
N ALA A 236 2.41 14.76 -15.54
CA ALA A 236 2.23 15.67 -14.41
C ALA A 236 3.50 15.84 -13.58
N ASN A 237 4.37 14.81 -13.57
CA ASN A 237 5.57 14.78 -12.74
C ASN A 237 6.87 15.02 -13.51
N SER A 238 6.86 15.02 -14.86
CA SER A 238 8.04 15.32 -15.68
C SER A 238 8.48 16.80 -15.62
N ARG A 239 7.64 17.71 -15.12
CA ARG A 239 7.88 19.17 -15.10
C ARG A 239 8.31 19.73 -13.74
N ARG A 240 8.59 18.90 -12.73
CA ARG A 240 9.01 19.38 -11.41
C ARG A 240 10.47 19.07 -11.15
N PRO A 241 11.36 20.11 -11.06
CA PRO A 241 12.70 19.93 -10.55
C PRO A 241 12.63 19.51 -9.08
N THR A 242 13.47 18.57 -8.69
CA THR A 242 13.66 18.06 -7.32
C THR A 242 14.10 19.20 -6.39
N PRO A 243 13.36 19.57 -5.34
CA PRO A 243 13.90 20.39 -4.29
C PRO A 243 14.21 19.50 -3.07
N PHE A 244 15.39 18.87 -3.07
CA PHE A 244 16.07 18.47 -1.82
C PHE A 244 17.52 18.15 -2.18
N GLY A 245 18.28 19.20 -2.40
CA GLY A 245 19.74 19.17 -2.26
C GLY A 245 20.05 19.19 -0.77
N GLY A 246 20.13 18.04 -0.12
CA GLY A 246 20.74 17.92 1.18
C GLY A 246 22.23 18.27 1.03
N SER A 247 22.65 19.41 1.56
CA SER A 247 24.04 19.81 1.69
C SER A 247 24.79 18.74 2.46
N ARG A 248 25.59 17.95 1.76
CA ARG A 248 26.69 17.21 2.40
C ARG A 248 27.68 18.29 2.83
N GLY A 249 27.65 18.65 4.11
CA GLY A 249 28.72 19.41 4.73
C GLY A 249 30.00 18.58 4.64
N HIS A 250 30.88 18.97 3.72
CA HIS A 250 32.29 18.67 3.81
C HIS A 250 32.82 19.49 5.00
N GLY A 251 33.00 18.86 6.16
CA GLY A 251 33.89 19.29 7.19
C GLY A 251 35.26 18.74 6.83
N GLY A 252 36.07 19.55 6.18
CA GLY A 252 37.52 19.41 6.19
C GLY A 252 38.07 20.08 7.43
N ASP A 253 39.00 19.44 8.02
CA ASP A 253 40.21 19.76 8.82
C ASP A 253 40.34 18.82 9.99
#